data_7619f8b85985615c8f6d705bfd755207
#
_entry.id   7619f8b85985615c8f6d705bfd755207
#
_cell.length_a   1.000
_cell.length_b   1.000
_cell.length_c   1.000
_cell.angle_alpha   90.00
_cell.angle_beta   90.00
_cell.angle_gamma   90.00
#
_symmetry.space_group_name_H-M   'P 1'
#
loop_
_entity.id
_entity.type
_entity.pdbx_description
1 polymer ?
#
loop_
_entity_poly.entity_id
_entity_poly.type
_entity_poly.pdbx_seq_one_letter_code
_entity_poly.pdbx_strand_id
1 'polypeptide(L)'
;MVTSQASSWRKADQKLPITIDPRRHDAVLFCLGADTEALATALAQRLQQAGLRTQPVASSAQLVATAAELGVRPGRSVVLTDSDADVTAARSAGFALVVGVGTDGGDAVVAEPGQIEVRTGDRPMSALADAMTAPELSELTHPAVFFDFDGTLSDIVEDPDAARPVAGAVEALAALAARCPVAVLSGRDLDDVRARIGLAGIWYAGSHGFELTGPDGAHHQNDAAADAVPVLAGAAASLREQIGPIPGVVVEHKRFAVAVHYRNAARGRVGEAMAAVRDAGRRLGLRVTTGREVIELRPEIDWDKGRTLHWILERLGTVTPLFLGDDITDEDAFDAVADLAGAGILVRHSDDGDRATAARFALDSPARVVEFTAQLAGRLGAG
;
A
#
# COMPACT_ATOMS: atom_id res chain seq x y z
N MET A 1 5.29 15.58 -36.88
CA MET A 1 6.47 15.07 -36.15
C MET A 1 6.06 14.97 -34.68
N VAL A 2 5.61 13.80 -34.28
CA VAL A 2 5.26 13.54 -32.87
C VAL A 2 6.58 13.16 -32.21
N THR A 3 7.16 14.07 -31.43
CA THR A 3 8.30 13.77 -30.56
C THR A 3 7.82 12.83 -29.47
N SER A 4 8.24 11.58 -29.56
CA SER A 4 8.18 10.59 -28.48
C SER A 4 8.85 11.19 -27.22
N GLN A 5 8.05 11.68 -26.27
CA GLN A 5 8.50 11.87 -24.90
C GLN A 5 8.66 10.45 -24.33
N ALA A 6 9.89 9.98 -24.31
CA ALA A 6 10.26 8.77 -23.60
C ALA A 6 9.86 8.96 -22.12
N SER A 7 8.87 8.19 -21.71
CA SER A 7 8.33 8.14 -20.38
C SER A 7 9.45 7.90 -19.36
N SER A 8 9.37 8.61 -18.25
CA SER A 8 10.28 8.57 -17.09
C SER A 8 10.15 7.29 -16.24
N TRP A 9 9.84 6.15 -16.87
CA TRP A 9 9.82 4.84 -16.22
C TRP A 9 11.25 4.41 -15.93
N ARG A 10 11.74 4.53 -14.69
CA ARG A 10 13.10 4.09 -14.32
C ARG A 10 13.05 2.77 -13.57
N LYS A 11 13.98 1.85 -13.90
CA LYS A 11 14.31 0.73 -13.02
C LYS A 11 14.93 1.28 -11.73
N ALA A 12 14.64 0.64 -10.61
CA ALA A 12 15.25 0.96 -9.31
C ALA A 12 16.73 0.51 -9.33
N ASP A 13 17.63 1.41 -9.74
CA ASP A 13 19.08 1.12 -9.87
C ASP A 13 19.91 1.55 -8.65
N GLN A 14 19.28 2.04 -7.56
CA GLN A 14 20.00 2.35 -6.31
C GLN A 14 19.35 1.62 -5.15
N LYS A 15 20.14 0.84 -4.40
CA LYS A 15 19.74 0.37 -3.06
C LYS A 15 19.46 1.60 -2.21
N LEU A 16 18.19 1.94 -2.06
CA LEU A 16 17.74 2.97 -1.14
C LEU A 16 18.10 2.54 0.30
N PRO A 17 18.36 3.48 1.21
CA PRO A 17 18.55 3.16 2.62
C PRO A 17 17.31 2.39 3.11
N ILE A 18 17.53 1.42 4.00
CA ILE A 18 16.45 0.63 4.57
C ILE A 18 15.67 1.53 5.51
N THR A 19 14.40 1.76 5.20
CA THR A 19 13.51 2.57 6.04
C THR A 19 12.45 1.66 6.70
N ILE A 20 12.39 1.68 8.03
CA ILE A 20 11.28 1.08 8.77
C ILE A 20 10.18 2.12 8.88
N ASP A 21 9.01 1.76 8.36
CA ASP A 21 7.85 2.65 8.24
C ASP A 21 6.74 2.20 9.22
N PRO A 22 6.36 3.04 10.21
CA PRO A 22 5.30 2.73 11.19
C PRO A 22 3.92 2.53 10.56
N ARG A 23 3.68 3.03 9.35
CA ARG A 23 2.43 2.79 8.62
C ARG A 23 2.29 1.35 8.17
N ARG A 24 3.44 0.70 7.86
CA ARG A 24 3.55 -0.65 7.32
C ARG A 24 3.90 -1.69 8.37
N HIS A 25 4.49 -1.28 9.49
CA HIS A 25 5.00 -2.16 10.54
C HIS A 25 4.45 -1.78 11.91
N ASP A 26 4.15 -2.78 12.74
CA ASP A 26 3.64 -2.61 14.09
C ASP A 26 4.73 -2.80 15.15
N ALA A 27 5.74 -3.61 14.84
CA ALA A 27 6.83 -3.94 15.78
C ALA A 27 8.15 -4.26 15.08
N VAL A 28 9.24 -4.13 15.85
CA VAL A 28 10.58 -4.58 15.48
C VAL A 28 11.11 -5.52 16.58
N LEU A 29 11.45 -6.75 16.20
CA LEU A 29 12.03 -7.75 17.07
C LEU A 29 13.54 -7.83 16.82
N PHE A 30 14.34 -7.73 17.88
CA PHE A 30 15.80 -7.76 17.83
C PHE A 30 16.28 -9.13 18.25
N CYS A 31 16.74 -9.96 17.32
CA CYS A 31 17.38 -11.25 17.53
C CYS A 31 18.87 -11.08 17.24
N LEU A 32 19.59 -10.41 18.14
CA LEU A 32 20.97 -9.95 17.96
C LEU A 32 21.86 -10.49 19.07
N GLY A 33 23.12 -10.79 18.75
CA GLY A 33 24.14 -11.07 19.75
C GLY A 33 24.47 -9.84 20.60
N ALA A 34 25.09 -10.04 21.76
CA ALA A 34 25.32 -8.99 22.76
C ALA A 34 26.07 -7.76 22.22
N ASP A 35 27.03 -7.95 21.34
CA ASP A 35 27.81 -6.84 20.75
C ASP A 35 26.96 -5.99 19.82
N THR A 36 26.09 -6.61 19.03
CA THR A 36 25.20 -5.94 18.05
C THR A 36 23.98 -5.33 18.76
N GLU A 37 23.48 -5.95 19.83
CA GLU A 37 22.37 -5.46 20.64
C GLU A 37 22.69 -4.10 21.27
N ALA A 38 23.92 -3.89 21.75
CA ALA A 38 24.35 -2.61 22.31
C ALA A 38 24.25 -1.47 21.28
N LEU A 39 24.54 -1.75 20.00
CA LEU A 39 24.43 -0.79 18.91
C LEU A 39 22.98 -0.52 18.47
N ALA A 40 22.06 -1.44 18.76
CA ALA A 40 20.65 -1.32 18.40
C ALA A 40 19.85 -0.43 19.37
N THR A 41 20.39 -0.04 20.52
CA THR A 41 19.68 0.75 21.54
C THR A 41 19.18 2.09 21.00
N ALA A 42 20.01 2.81 20.26
CA ALA A 42 19.62 4.09 19.65
C ALA A 42 18.52 3.92 18.59
N LEU A 43 18.59 2.84 17.79
CA LEU A 43 17.54 2.51 16.82
C LEU A 43 16.23 2.15 17.54
N ALA A 44 16.29 1.34 18.60
CA ALA A 44 15.10 0.98 19.37
C ALA A 44 14.38 2.22 19.94
N GLN A 45 15.11 3.21 20.44
CA GLN A 45 14.55 4.48 20.90
C GLN A 45 13.86 5.26 19.77
N ARG A 46 14.49 5.36 18.59
CA ARG A 46 13.88 6.02 17.41
C ARG A 46 12.61 5.32 16.96
N LEU A 47 12.60 3.99 16.95
CA LEU A 47 11.43 3.18 16.61
C LEU A 47 10.28 3.39 17.59
N GLN A 48 10.58 3.41 18.90
CA GLN A 48 9.56 3.68 19.93
C GLN A 48 9.01 5.10 19.84
N GLN A 49 9.84 6.09 19.55
CA GLN A 49 9.40 7.47 19.31
C GLN A 49 8.49 7.58 18.08
N ALA A 50 8.71 6.73 17.09
CA ALA A 50 7.85 6.62 15.90
C ALA A 50 6.59 5.76 16.12
N GLY A 51 6.33 5.26 17.34
CA GLY A 51 5.14 4.49 17.70
C GLY A 51 5.24 2.99 17.49
N LEU A 52 6.41 2.46 17.11
CA LEU A 52 6.63 1.03 16.93
C LEU A 52 6.94 0.33 18.26
N ARG A 53 6.42 -0.88 18.46
CA ARG A 53 6.80 -1.73 19.56
C ARG A 53 8.18 -2.33 19.29
N THR A 54 9.02 -2.43 20.30
CA THR A 54 10.35 -3.01 20.17
C THR A 54 10.58 -4.05 21.26
N GLN A 55 11.15 -5.20 20.89
CA GLN A 55 11.43 -6.26 21.85
C GLN A 55 12.69 -7.02 21.47
N PRO A 56 13.69 -7.16 22.39
CA PRO A 56 14.77 -8.13 22.23
C PRO A 56 14.22 -9.55 22.35
N VAL A 57 14.79 -10.47 21.56
CA VAL A 57 14.41 -11.89 21.49
C VAL A 57 15.66 -12.74 21.55
N ALA A 58 15.71 -13.66 22.49
CA ALA A 58 16.93 -14.44 22.75
C ALA A 58 17.25 -15.47 21.64
N SER A 59 16.25 -15.89 20.85
CA SER A 59 16.44 -16.81 19.72
C SER A 59 15.27 -16.77 18.77
N SER A 60 15.50 -17.13 17.52
CA SER A 60 14.45 -17.22 16.50
C SER A 60 13.29 -18.15 16.85
N ALA A 61 13.50 -19.14 17.70
CA ALA A 61 12.42 -20.03 18.17
C ALA A 61 11.32 -19.29 18.95
N GLN A 62 11.62 -18.10 19.50
CA GLN A 62 10.67 -17.29 20.29
C GLN A 62 9.98 -16.21 19.45
N LEU A 63 10.41 -15.92 18.22
CA LEU A 63 9.93 -14.81 17.41
C LEU A 63 8.39 -14.76 17.28
N VAL A 64 7.77 -15.90 16.94
CA VAL A 64 6.31 -15.98 16.76
C VAL A 64 5.57 -15.81 18.09
N ALA A 65 6.09 -16.42 19.16
CA ALA A 65 5.52 -16.30 20.51
C ALA A 65 5.61 -14.85 21.00
N THR A 66 6.76 -14.21 20.85
CA THR A 66 6.96 -12.81 21.23
C THR A 66 6.06 -11.85 20.42
N ALA A 67 5.87 -12.08 19.11
CA ALA A 67 4.94 -11.32 18.32
C ALA A 67 3.50 -11.46 18.85
N ALA A 68 3.10 -12.69 19.22
CA ALA A 68 1.78 -12.94 19.80
C ALA A 68 1.60 -12.27 21.17
N GLU A 69 2.61 -12.32 22.04
CA GLU A 69 2.61 -11.65 23.35
C GLU A 69 2.50 -10.12 23.22
N LEU A 70 3.16 -9.54 22.21
CA LEU A 70 3.03 -8.13 21.87
C LEU A 70 1.68 -7.79 21.21
N GLY A 71 0.86 -8.78 20.83
CA GLY A 71 -0.39 -8.56 20.11
C GLY A 71 -0.16 -8.03 18.69
N VAL A 72 0.97 -8.40 18.04
CA VAL A 72 1.31 -8.00 16.67
C VAL A 72 1.36 -9.22 15.75
N ARG A 73 1.17 -8.96 14.45
CA ARG A 73 1.23 -10.02 13.42
C ARG A 73 2.64 -10.11 12.83
N PRO A 74 3.21 -11.31 12.62
CA PRO A 74 4.49 -11.45 11.91
C PRO A 74 4.51 -10.70 10.58
N GLY A 75 3.44 -10.77 9.80
CA GLY A 75 3.31 -10.08 8.50
C GLY A 75 3.30 -8.55 8.58
N ARG A 76 3.29 -7.96 9.78
CA ARG A 76 3.45 -6.53 10.04
C ARG A 76 4.62 -6.23 11.00
N SER A 77 5.50 -7.21 11.21
CA SER A 77 6.63 -7.06 12.13
C SER A 77 7.95 -7.25 11.39
N VAL A 78 8.94 -6.48 11.79
CA VAL A 78 10.32 -6.56 11.28
C VAL A 78 11.16 -7.38 12.23
N VAL A 79 12.09 -8.19 11.72
CA VAL A 79 13.13 -8.86 12.50
C VAL A 79 14.49 -8.32 12.09
N LEU A 80 15.28 -7.88 13.07
CA LEU A 80 16.70 -7.60 12.90
C LEU A 80 17.48 -8.77 13.48
N THR A 81 18.42 -9.33 12.71
CA THR A 81 19.25 -10.45 13.16
C THR A 81 20.65 -10.41 12.54
N ASP A 82 21.63 -10.90 13.27
CA ASP A 82 23.02 -11.07 12.85
C ASP A 82 23.37 -12.55 12.56
N SER A 83 22.35 -13.40 12.40
CA SER A 83 22.49 -14.84 12.17
C SER A 83 21.70 -15.32 10.95
N ASP A 84 22.35 -16.04 10.01
CA ASP A 84 21.69 -16.64 8.84
C ASP A 84 20.62 -17.68 9.22
N ALA A 85 20.83 -18.40 10.33
CA ALA A 85 19.85 -19.35 10.83
C ALA A 85 18.56 -18.64 11.27
N ASP A 86 18.68 -17.49 11.95
CA ASP A 86 17.54 -16.70 12.41
C ASP A 86 16.86 -15.96 11.25
N VAL A 87 17.60 -15.55 10.21
CA VAL A 87 17.03 -15.07 8.95
C VAL A 87 16.10 -16.10 8.35
N THR A 88 16.58 -17.35 8.24
CA THR A 88 15.80 -18.45 7.66
C THR A 88 14.52 -18.71 8.49
N ALA A 89 14.64 -18.74 9.81
CA ALA A 89 13.53 -18.96 10.72
C ALA A 89 12.49 -17.82 10.63
N ALA A 90 12.92 -16.56 10.66
CA ALA A 90 12.04 -15.39 10.56
C ALA A 90 11.29 -15.35 9.22
N ARG A 91 11.96 -15.66 8.11
CA ARG A 91 11.33 -15.76 6.79
C ARG A 91 10.27 -16.87 6.74
N SER A 92 10.60 -18.04 7.28
CA SER A 92 9.67 -19.19 7.33
C SER A 92 8.45 -18.89 8.21
N ALA A 93 8.60 -18.05 9.23
CA ALA A 93 7.51 -17.60 10.08
C ALA A 93 6.66 -16.46 9.47
N GLY A 94 7.03 -15.94 8.29
CA GLY A 94 6.25 -14.96 7.55
C GLY A 94 6.37 -13.52 8.07
N PHE A 95 7.48 -13.17 8.72
CA PHE A 95 7.73 -11.77 9.11
C PHE A 95 7.78 -10.84 7.90
N ALA A 96 7.32 -9.59 8.09
CA ALA A 96 7.16 -8.62 7.00
C ALA A 96 8.46 -8.26 6.32
N LEU A 97 9.50 -8.04 7.11
CA LEU A 97 10.84 -7.68 6.68
C LEU A 97 11.86 -8.34 7.60
N VAL A 98 12.86 -8.99 7.05
CA VAL A 98 13.98 -9.56 7.80
C VAL A 98 15.25 -8.82 7.39
N VAL A 99 15.82 -8.05 8.31
CA VAL A 99 17.04 -7.28 8.09
C VAL A 99 18.22 -8.02 8.69
N GLY A 100 19.18 -8.41 7.85
CA GLY A 100 20.47 -8.94 8.26
C GLY A 100 21.39 -7.82 8.71
N VAL A 101 22.00 -7.94 9.88
CA VAL A 101 23.00 -7.00 10.40
C VAL A 101 24.36 -7.70 10.35
N GLY A 102 25.23 -7.29 9.42
CA GLY A 102 26.52 -7.94 9.23
C GLY A 102 26.45 -9.38 8.67
N THR A 103 25.29 -9.81 8.17
CA THR A 103 25.06 -11.12 7.54
C THR A 103 24.34 -10.95 6.18
N ASP A 104 24.59 -11.83 5.22
CA ASP A 104 24.13 -11.67 3.83
C ASP A 104 22.71 -12.21 3.58
N GLY A 105 22.08 -12.81 4.55
CA GLY A 105 20.86 -13.59 4.37
C GLY A 105 19.52 -12.82 4.39
N GLY A 106 19.47 -11.56 4.82
CA GLY A 106 18.22 -10.78 5.01
C GLY A 106 17.46 -10.43 3.72
N ASP A 107 16.22 -9.98 3.83
CA ASP A 107 15.49 -9.32 2.73
C ASP A 107 16.17 -7.98 2.40
N ALA A 108 16.80 -7.42 3.41
CA ALA A 108 17.71 -6.29 3.32
C ALA A 108 18.91 -6.54 4.25
N VAL A 109 20.05 -5.90 3.97
CA VAL A 109 21.30 -6.08 4.72
C VAL A 109 21.89 -4.74 5.05
N VAL A 110 22.31 -4.56 6.31
CA VAL A 110 23.07 -3.42 6.81
C VAL A 110 24.33 -3.91 7.53
N ALA A 111 25.36 -3.08 7.55
CA ALA A 111 26.55 -3.40 8.35
C ALA A 111 26.31 -3.21 9.85
N GLU A 112 25.49 -2.22 10.21
CA GLU A 112 25.14 -1.89 11.60
C GLU A 112 23.71 -1.34 11.71
N PRO A 113 23.03 -1.47 12.86
CA PRO A 113 21.66 -0.99 13.07
C PRO A 113 21.47 0.52 12.81
N GLY A 114 22.52 1.33 13.01
CA GLY A 114 22.49 2.78 12.80
C GLY A 114 22.21 3.21 11.37
N GLN A 115 22.43 2.34 10.38
CA GLN A 115 22.15 2.59 8.96
C GLN A 115 20.67 2.45 8.60
N ILE A 116 19.85 1.96 9.52
CA ILE A 116 18.41 1.83 9.31
C ILE A 116 17.76 3.17 9.58
N GLU A 117 17.03 3.67 8.59
CA GLU A 117 16.20 4.85 8.75
C GLU A 117 14.85 4.49 9.38
N VAL A 118 14.25 5.44 10.09
CA VAL A 118 12.91 5.30 10.67
C VAL A 118 12.08 6.46 10.17
N ARG A 119 10.98 6.17 9.52
CA ARG A 119 10.04 7.19 9.09
C ARG A 119 9.39 7.84 10.32
N THR A 120 9.28 9.16 10.28
CA THR A 120 8.67 9.99 11.35
C THR A 120 7.81 11.08 10.73
N GLY A 121 6.97 11.74 11.55
CA GLY A 121 6.16 12.87 11.13
C GLY A 121 4.70 12.52 10.82
N ASP A 122 4.37 11.25 10.69
CA ASP A 122 2.99 10.79 10.51
C ASP A 122 2.18 10.89 11.82
N ARG A 123 0.86 10.89 11.69
CA ARG A 123 -0.07 10.96 12.83
C ARG A 123 -0.80 9.65 13.01
N PRO A 124 -1.21 9.28 14.24
CA PRO A 124 -2.12 8.16 14.42
C PRO A 124 -3.48 8.48 13.78
N MET A 125 -4.12 7.48 13.20
CA MET A 125 -5.42 7.62 12.50
C MET A 125 -6.49 8.24 13.39
N SER A 126 -6.46 7.97 14.70
CA SER A 126 -7.39 8.54 15.69
C SER A 126 -7.24 10.06 15.88
N ALA A 127 -6.07 10.62 15.57
CA ALA A 127 -5.79 12.06 15.73
C ALA A 127 -6.16 12.91 14.51
N LEU A 128 -6.65 12.29 13.42
CA LEU A 128 -7.05 13.02 12.22
C LEU A 128 -8.37 13.78 12.42
N ALA A 129 -8.40 15.02 11.91
CA ALA A 129 -9.63 15.82 11.92
C ALA A 129 -10.65 15.28 10.90
N ASP A 130 -11.93 15.48 11.17
CA ASP A 130 -13.01 15.13 10.24
C ASP A 130 -12.96 16.03 8.99
N ALA A 131 -12.83 15.41 7.82
CA ALA A 131 -12.80 16.10 6.53
C ALA A 131 -14.07 16.90 6.25
N MET A 132 -15.22 16.50 6.78
CA MET A 132 -16.51 17.18 6.58
C MET A 132 -16.54 18.58 7.17
N THR A 133 -15.75 18.82 8.22
CA THR A 133 -15.75 20.07 8.97
C THR A 133 -14.46 20.88 8.82
N ALA A 134 -13.51 20.38 8.02
CA ALA A 134 -12.22 21.03 7.80
C ALA A 134 -12.35 22.33 6.96
N PRO A 135 -12.04 23.51 7.51
CA PRO A 135 -12.16 24.76 6.79
C PRO A 135 -11.31 24.81 5.52
N GLU A 136 -10.09 24.26 5.58
CA GLU A 136 -9.15 24.23 4.46
C GLU A 136 -9.72 23.50 3.23
N LEU A 137 -10.49 22.44 3.44
CA LEU A 137 -11.14 21.70 2.36
C LEU A 137 -12.37 22.45 1.82
N SER A 138 -12.96 23.36 2.63
CA SER A 138 -14.09 24.19 2.18
C SER A 138 -13.68 25.37 1.31
N GLU A 139 -12.42 25.80 1.35
CA GLU A 139 -11.87 26.93 0.62
C GLU A 139 -11.20 26.53 -0.71
N LEU A 140 -11.20 25.25 -1.06
CA LEU A 140 -10.59 24.76 -2.30
C LEU A 140 -11.33 25.29 -3.54
N THR A 141 -10.58 25.92 -4.46
CA THR A 141 -11.13 26.53 -5.67
C THR A 141 -10.89 25.73 -6.94
N HIS A 142 -9.76 25.06 -7.04
CA HIS A 142 -9.35 24.28 -8.22
C HIS A 142 -8.83 22.90 -7.82
N PRO A 143 -9.66 22.02 -7.20
CA PRO A 143 -9.21 20.69 -6.84
C PRO A 143 -9.09 19.76 -8.04
N ALA A 144 -8.20 18.76 -7.93
CA ALA A 144 -8.29 17.49 -8.65
C ALA A 144 -8.45 16.39 -7.62
N VAL A 145 -9.46 15.55 -7.74
CA VAL A 145 -9.81 14.61 -6.69
C VAL A 145 -9.59 13.18 -7.16
N PHE A 146 -8.80 12.46 -6.36
CA PHE A 146 -8.38 11.10 -6.61
C PHE A 146 -8.99 10.19 -5.54
N PHE A 147 -9.53 9.06 -5.96
CA PHE A 147 -10.17 8.10 -5.08
C PHE A 147 -9.52 6.73 -5.24
N ASP A 148 -9.30 6.03 -4.14
CA ASP A 148 -9.24 4.58 -4.18
C ASP A 148 -10.65 4.00 -4.38
N PHE A 149 -10.75 2.69 -4.68
CA PHE A 149 -12.02 2.02 -4.89
C PHE A 149 -12.45 1.18 -3.69
N ASP A 150 -11.67 0.15 -3.35
CA ASP A 150 -12.02 -0.81 -2.30
C ASP A 150 -11.82 -0.20 -0.91
N GLY A 151 -12.85 -0.14 -0.09
CA GLY A 151 -12.81 0.52 1.21
C GLY A 151 -13.02 2.04 1.16
N THR A 152 -13.06 2.64 -0.04
CA THR A 152 -13.22 4.08 -0.23
C THR A 152 -14.53 4.41 -0.96
N LEU A 153 -14.73 3.90 -2.17
CA LEU A 153 -15.96 4.05 -2.96
C LEU A 153 -16.87 2.82 -2.82
N SER A 154 -16.36 1.72 -2.33
CA SER A 154 -17.08 0.50 -2.01
C SER A 154 -16.79 0.05 -0.60
N ASP A 155 -17.70 -0.69 0.03
CA ASP A 155 -17.43 -1.35 1.29
C ASP A 155 -16.37 -2.47 1.08
N ILE A 156 -15.62 -2.77 2.16
CA ILE A 156 -14.75 -3.94 2.19
C ILE A 156 -15.64 -5.18 2.33
N VAL A 157 -15.54 -6.08 1.37
CA VAL A 157 -16.31 -7.33 1.30
C VAL A 157 -15.40 -8.56 1.34
N GLU A 158 -15.96 -9.70 1.76
CA GLU A 158 -15.20 -10.96 1.84
C GLU A 158 -14.85 -11.52 0.46
N ASP A 159 -15.77 -11.40 -0.50
CA ASP A 159 -15.59 -11.77 -1.89
C ASP A 159 -15.25 -10.52 -2.72
N PRO A 160 -14.03 -10.38 -3.22
CA PRO A 160 -13.63 -9.23 -4.04
C PRO A 160 -14.52 -9.00 -5.28
N ASP A 161 -15.09 -10.06 -5.84
CA ASP A 161 -16.00 -9.97 -6.99
C ASP A 161 -17.36 -9.37 -6.63
N ALA A 162 -17.75 -9.43 -5.37
CA ALA A 162 -18.99 -8.84 -4.87
C ALA A 162 -18.89 -7.32 -4.60
N ALA A 163 -17.69 -6.72 -4.57
CA ALA A 163 -17.53 -5.29 -4.32
C ALA A 163 -18.29 -4.46 -5.35
N ARG A 164 -19.05 -3.48 -4.87
CA ARG A 164 -19.83 -2.54 -5.69
C ARG A 164 -19.71 -1.15 -5.08
N PRO A 165 -19.78 -0.07 -5.90
CA PRO A 165 -19.89 1.27 -5.35
C PRO A 165 -21.04 1.37 -4.35
N VAL A 166 -20.81 2.02 -3.21
CA VAL A 166 -21.89 2.27 -2.26
C VAL A 166 -22.97 3.18 -2.87
N ALA A 167 -24.16 3.14 -2.30
CA ALA A 167 -25.30 3.91 -2.82
C ALA A 167 -24.95 5.41 -2.94
N GLY A 168 -25.18 5.99 -4.12
CA GLY A 168 -24.91 7.40 -4.43
C GLY A 168 -23.46 7.71 -4.83
N ALA A 169 -22.53 6.75 -4.79
CA ALA A 169 -21.12 7.00 -5.11
C ALA A 169 -20.94 7.44 -6.58
N VAL A 170 -21.56 6.74 -7.52
CA VAL A 170 -21.45 7.06 -8.95
C VAL A 170 -22.06 8.42 -9.28
N GLU A 171 -23.20 8.74 -8.69
CA GLU A 171 -23.88 10.02 -8.83
C GLU A 171 -23.04 11.17 -8.27
N ALA A 172 -22.44 10.98 -7.09
CA ALA A 172 -21.55 11.97 -6.47
C ALA A 172 -20.29 12.20 -7.30
N LEU A 173 -19.67 11.12 -7.82
CA LEU A 173 -18.52 11.21 -8.73
C LEU A 173 -18.89 11.93 -10.01
N ALA A 174 -20.05 11.65 -10.61
CA ALA A 174 -20.52 12.31 -11.83
C ALA A 174 -20.75 13.82 -11.60
N ALA A 175 -21.36 14.18 -10.46
CA ALA A 175 -21.57 15.57 -10.10
C ALA A 175 -20.23 16.31 -9.89
N LEU A 176 -19.26 15.66 -9.28
CA LEU A 176 -17.92 16.23 -9.05
C LEU A 176 -17.13 16.35 -10.37
N ALA A 177 -17.17 15.33 -11.23
CA ALA A 177 -16.48 15.29 -12.51
C ALA A 177 -16.97 16.39 -13.48
N ALA A 178 -18.19 16.88 -13.32
CA ALA A 178 -18.70 18.04 -14.04
C ALA A 178 -18.07 19.38 -13.57
N ARG A 179 -17.28 19.39 -12.49
CA ARG A 179 -16.72 20.59 -11.84
C ARG A 179 -15.20 20.62 -11.81
N CYS A 180 -14.56 19.45 -11.67
CA CYS A 180 -13.13 19.34 -11.56
C CYS A 180 -12.65 17.97 -12.09
N PRO A 181 -11.33 17.81 -12.34
CA PRO A 181 -10.75 16.51 -12.67
C PRO A 181 -10.99 15.49 -11.57
N VAL A 182 -11.44 14.30 -11.96
CA VAL A 182 -11.66 13.15 -11.08
C VAL A 182 -10.87 11.96 -11.59
N ALA A 183 -10.26 11.20 -10.68
CA ALA A 183 -9.55 9.97 -10.98
C ALA A 183 -9.91 8.87 -9.98
N VAL A 184 -10.01 7.62 -10.45
CA VAL A 184 -10.11 6.43 -9.59
C VAL A 184 -8.85 5.59 -9.78
N LEU A 185 -8.10 5.35 -8.69
CA LEU A 185 -6.86 4.60 -8.65
C LEU A 185 -7.05 3.32 -7.82
N SER A 186 -6.90 2.15 -8.42
CA SER A 186 -7.22 0.88 -7.77
C SER A 186 -6.14 -0.19 -7.97
N GLY A 187 -6.06 -1.14 -7.04
CA GLY A 187 -5.31 -2.38 -7.21
C GLY A 187 -6.02 -3.42 -8.10
N ARG A 188 -7.27 -3.15 -8.49
CA ARG A 188 -8.02 -3.96 -9.45
C ARG A 188 -7.49 -3.78 -10.86
N ASP A 189 -7.74 -4.76 -11.73
CA ASP A 189 -7.48 -4.58 -13.15
C ASP A 189 -8.29 -3.41 -13.71
N LEU A 190 -7.74 -2.71 -14.71
CA LEU A 190 -8.32 -1.48 -15.25
C LEU A 190 -9.76 -1.68 -15.75
N ASP A 191 -10.01 -2.76 -16.49
CA ASP A 191 -11.34 -3.04 -17.03
C ASP A 191 -12.35 -3.38 -15.94
N ASP A 192 -11.92 -4.03 -14.84
CA ASP A 192 -12.78 -4.34 -13.70
C ASP A 192 -13.22 -3.07 -12.98
N VAL A 193 -12.30 -2.17 -12.60
CA VAL A 193 -12.68 -0.94 -11.91
C VAL A 193 -13.53 -0.02 -12.80
N ARG A 194 -13.25 0.04 -14.09
CA ARG A 194 -14.06 0.80 -15.06
C ARG A 194 -15.49 0.26 -15.18
N ALA A 195 -15.63 -1.08 -15.27
CA ALA A 195 -16.94 -1.71 -15.35
C ALA A 195 -17.78 -1.51 -14.08
N ARG A 196 -17.14 -1.49 -12.89
CA ARG A 196 -17.84 -1.29 -11.61
C ARG A 196 -18.35 0.13 -11.44
N ILE A 197 -17.56 1.14 -11.82
CA ILE A 197 -17.96 2.56 -11.72
C ILE A 197 -18.87 2.97 -12.91
N GLY A 198 -18.52 2.59 -14.12
CA GLY A 198 -19.32 2.85 -15.32
C GLY A 198 -19.42 4.32 -15.74
N LEU A 199 -18.59 5.22 -15.19
CA LEU A 199 -18.60 6.65 -15.48
C LEU A 199 -17.59 7.00 -16.58
N ALA A 200 -18.00 7.68 -17.63
CA ALA A 200 -17.11 8.23 -18.65
C ALA A 200 -16.57 9.62 -18.24
N GLY A 201 -15.49 10.06 -18.89
CA GLY A 201 -14.97 11.41 -18.71
C GLY A 201 -14.11 11.62 -17.47
N ILE A 202 -13.71 10.56 -16.79
CA ILE A 202 -12.76 10.61 -15.66
C ILE A 202 -11.53 9.75 -15.95
N TRP A 203 -10.47 9.92 -15.14
CA TRP A 203 -9.32 9.06 -15.17
C TRP A 203 -9.58 7.76 -14.42
N TYR A 204 -9.08 6.66 -14.95
CA TYR A 204 -9.01 5.38 -14.28
C TYR A 204 -7.58 4.86 -14.29
N ALA A 205 -7.11 4.35 -13.17
CA ALA A 205 -5.86 3.64 -13.06
C ALA A 205 -6.10 2.28 -12.40
N GLY A 206 -5.79 1.21 -13.12
CA GLY A 206 -5.84 -0.16 -12.66
C GLY A 206 -4.46 -0.70 -12.31
N SER A 207 -4.43 -1.81 -11.58
CA SER A 207 -3.19 -2.50 -11.16
C SER A 207 -2.19 -1.53 -10.52
N HIS A 208 -2.67 -0.66 -9.61
CA HIS A 208 -1.90 0.41 -8.94
C HIS A 208 -1.23 1.41 -9.90
N GLY A 209 -1.80 1.59 -11.10
CA GLY A 209 -1.33 2.55 -12.09
C GLY A 209 -0.44 1.97 -13.19
N PHE A 210 -0.27 0.65 -13.29
CA PHE A 210 0.40 0.05 -14.44
C PHE A 210 -0.40 0.18 -15.74
N GLU A 211 -1.71 0.37 -15.64
CA GLU A 211 -2.59 0.72 -16.74
C GLU A 211 -3.49 1.90 -16.37
N LEU A 212 -3.69 2.82 -17.30
CA LEU A 212 -4.54 3.98 -17.13
C LEU A 212 -5.41 4.21 -18.37
N THR A 213 -6.58 4.81 -18.15
CA THR A 213 -7.40 5.38 -19.22
C THR A 213 -7.74 6.81 -18.86
N GLY A 214 -7.49 7.74 -19.79
CA GLY A 214 -7.84 9.15 -19.66
C GLY A 214 -9.33 9.43 -19.87
N PRO A 215 -9.78 10.67 -19.57
CA PRO A 215 -11.17 11.11 -19.80
C PRO A 215 -11.61 11.04 -21.27
N ASP A 216 -10.66 11.15 -22.19
CA ASP A 216 -10.82 11.02 -23.64
C ASP A 216 -10.84 9.58 -24.13
N GLY A 217 -10.67 8.61 -23.24
CA GLY A 217 -10.55 7.19 -23.56
C GLY A 217 -9.15 6.75 -24.02
N ALA A 218 -8.17 7.64 -24.03
CA ALA A 218 -6.79 7.27 -24.35
C ALA A 218 -6.24 6.28 -23.32
N HIS A 219 -5.73 5.14 -23.80
CA HIS A 219 -5.15 4.10 -22.96
C HIS A 219 -3.63 4.28 -22.86
N HIS A 220 -3.14 4.14 -21.64
CA HIS A 220 -1.71 4.20 -21.31
C HIS A 220 -1.32 2.96 -20.50
N GLN A 221 -0.19 2.38 -20.82
CA GLN A 221 0.35 1.20 -20.14
C GLN A 221 1.81 1.43 -19.81
N ASN A 222 2.26 0.87 -18.70
CA ASN A 222 3.68 0.79 -18.38
C ASN A 222 4.32 -0.36 -19.17
N ASP A 223 5.10 -0.03 -20.21
CA ASP A 223 5.73 -1.01 -21.08
C ASP A 223 6.71 -1.92 -20.32
N ALA A 224 7.43 -1.39 -19.34
CA ALA A 224 8.34 -2.20 -18.52
C ALA A 224 7.60 -3.22 -17.65
N ALA A 225 6.35 -2.94 -17.25
CA ALA A 225 5.52 -3.90 -16.52
C ALA A 225 5.01 -5.03 -17.43
N ALA A 226 4.84 -4.79 -18.72
CA ALA A 226 4.39 -5.80 -19.67
C ALA A 226 5.37 -6.97 -19.76
N ASP A 227 6.66 -6.74 -19.61
CA ASP A 227 7.70 -7.78 -19.65
C ASP A 227 7.58 -8.77 -18.47
N ALA A 228 6.97 -8.35 -17.35
CA ALA A 228 6.76 -9.20 -16.18
C ALA A 228 5.51 -10.10 -16.28
N VAL A 229 4.59 -9.84 -17.20
CA VAL A 229 3.31 -10.60 -17.30
C VAL A 229 3.53 -12.12 -17.43
N PRO A 230 4.41 -12.65 -18.30
CA PRO A 230 4.64 -14.10 -18.36
C PRO A 230 5.29 -14.67 -17.10
N VAL A 231 6.13 -13.89 -16.41
CA VAL A 231 6.77 -14.30 -15.15
C VAL A 231 5.70 -14.40 -14.04
N LEU A 232 4.78 -13.43 -13.97
CA LEU A 232 3.66 -13.44 -13.03
C LEU A 232 2.71 -14.62 -13.29
N ALA A 233 2.43 -14.95 -14.54
CA ALA A 233 1.62 -16.11 -14.88
C ALA A 233 2.25 -17.43 -14.38
N GLY A 234 3.56 -17.60 -14.56
CA GLY A 234 4.31 -18.74 -14.02
C GLY A 234 4.32 -18.78 -12.48
N ALA A 235 4.49 -17.62 -11.84
CA ALA A 235 4.43 -17.48 -10.39
C ALA A 235 3.05 -17.87 -9.84
N ALA A 236 1.98 -17.42 -10.48
CA ALA A 236 0.61 -17.76 -10.09
C ALA A 236 0.34 -19.26 -10.16
N ALA A 237 0.79 -19.93 -11.23
CA ALA A 237 0.66 -21.38 -11.37
C ALA A 237 1.40 -22.12 -10.25
N SER A 238 2.67 -21.78 -10.01
CA SER A 238 3.50 -22.39 -8.97
C SER A 238 2.91 -22.16 -7.56
N LEU A 239 2.44 -20.94 -7.25
CA LEU A 239 1.84 -20.64 -5.95
C LEU A 239 0.51 -21.37 -5.74
N ARG A 240 -0.31 -21.55 -6.80
CA ARG A 240 -1.53 -22.36 -6.68
C ARG A 240 -1.24 -23.82 -6.34
N GLU A 241 -0.18 -24.40 -6.89
CA GLU A 241 0.25 -25.75 -6.54
C GLU A 241 0.77 -25.84 -5.10
N GLN A 242 1.57 -24.87 -4.67
CA GLN A 242 2.26 -24.90 -3.39
C GLN A 242 1.36 -24.56 -2.21
N ILE A 243 0.56 -23.47 -2.30
CA ILE A 243 -0.22 -22.94 -1.17
C ILE A 243 -1.74 -22.95 -1.41
N GLY A 244 -2.21 -23.20 -2.63
CA GLY A 244 -3.63 -23.37 -2.93
C GLY A 244 -4.32 -24.47 -2.11
N PRO A 245 -3.64 -25.57 -1.72
CA PRO A 245 -4.21 -26.57 -0.82
C PRO A 245 -4.44 -26.09 0.63
N ILE A 246 -3.94 -24.91 1.02
CA ILE A 246 -4.20 -24.35 2.35
C ILE A 246 -5.64 -23.82 2.41
N PRO A 247 -6.53 -24.36 3.26
CA PRO A 247 -7.90 -23.90 3.34
C PRO A 247 -7.99 -22.41 3.66
N GLY A 248 -8.77 -21.68 2.87
CA GLY A 248 -8.96 -20.23 3.02
C GLY A 248 -7.89 -19.36 2.36
N VAL A 249 -6.88 -19.96 1.71
CA VAL A 249 -5.96 -19.24 0.83
C VAL A 249 -6.50 -19.24 -0.60
N VAL A 250 -6.51 -18.06 -1.25
CA VAL A 250 -6.91 -17.90 -2.64
C VAL A 250 -5.79 -17.21 -3.42
N VAL A 251 -5.32 -17.83 -4.52
CA VAL A 251 -4.31 -17.26 -5.41
C VAL A 251 -5.01 -16.69 -6.65
N GLU A 252 -5.13 -15.38 -6.68
CA GLU A 252 -5.69 -14.60 -7.79
C GLU A 252 -4.55 -14.16 -8.73
N HIS A 253 -4.71 -14.41 -10.03
CA HIS A 253 -3.80 -13.92 -11.06
C HIS A 253 -4.45 -12.74 -11.77
N LYS A 254 -3.92 -11.54 -11.53
CA LYS A 254 -4.21 -10.31 -12.25
C LYS A 254 -3.19 -10.10 -13.34
N ARG A 255 -3.45 -9.21 -14.30
CA ARG A 255 -2.52 -8.96 -15.40
C ARG A 255 -1.11 -8.56 -14.92
N PHE A 256 -1.01 -7.67 -13.93
CA PHE A 256 0.27 -7.15 -13.41
C PHE A 256 0.53 -7.53 -11.96
N ALA A 257 -0.22 -8.50 -11.42
CA ALA A 257 -0.01 -8.97 -10.05
C ALA A 257 -0.43 -10.42 -9.86
N VAL A 258 0.15 -11.06 -8.85
CA VAL A 258 -0.40 -12.27 -8.26
C VAL A 258 -0.77 -11.92 -6.82
N ALA A 259 -2.06 -11.85 -6.52
CA ALA A 259 -2.57 -11.59 -5.19
C ALA A 259 -2.87 -12.90 -4.47
N VAL A 260 -2.36 -13.05 -3.26
CA VAL A 260 -2.63 -14.20 -2.39
C VAL A 260 -3.43 -13.70 -1.19
N HIS A 261 -4.72 -13.95 -1.22
CA HIS A 261 -5.65 -13.62 -0.15
C HIS A 261 -5.61 -14.71 0.93
N TYR A 262 -5.43 -14.31 2.18
CA TYR A 262 -5.33 -15.23 3.31
C TYR A 262 -6.30 -14.88 4.46
N ARG A 263 -7.27 -13.99 4.23
CA ARG A 263 -8.27 -13.58 5.22
C ARG A 263 -9.00 -14.75 5.86
N ASN A 264 -9.39 -15.72 5.06
CA ASN A 264 -10.14 -16.89 5.48
C ASN A 264 -9.25 -18.09 5.90
N ALA A 265 -7.92 -17.92 5.88
CA ALA A 265 -7.00 -18.97 6.29
C ALA A 265 -6.84 -19.03 7.83
N ALA A 266 -6.59 -20.22 8.35
CA ALA A 266 -6.24 -20.39 9.75
C ALA A 266 -4.97 -19.61 10.08
N ARG A 267 -4.98 -18.82 11.17
CA ARG A 267 -3.88 -17.92 11.55
C ARG A 267 -2.51 -18.60 11.60
N GLY A 268 -2.47 -19.87 12.06
CA GLY A 268 -1.23 -20.66 12.10
C GLY A 268 -0.67 -21.04 10.72
N ARG A 269 -1.45 -20.93 9.64
CA ARG A 269 -1.04 -21.26 8.26
C ARG A 269 -0.69 -20.00 7.42
N VAL A 270 -1.04 -18.81 7.90
CA VAL A 270 -0.77 -17.54 7.18
C VAL A 270 0.72 -17.34 6.95
N GLY A 271 1.57 -17.62 7.95
CA GLY A 271 3.03 -17.50 7.82
C GLY A 271 3.60 -18.33 6.66
N GLU A 272 3.09 -19.55 6.46
CA GLU A 272 3.49 -20.43 5.37
C GLU A 272 3.14 -19.84 3.99
N ALA A 273 1.92 -19.31 3.84
CA ALA A 273 1.50 -18.67 2.59
C ALA A 273 2.35 -17.42 2.30
N MET A 274 2.58 -16.57 3.30
CA MET A 274 3.39 -15.37 3.15
C MET A 274 4.86 -15.68 2.82
N ALA A 275 5.42 -16.72 3.45
CA ALA A 275 6.79 -17.17 3.18
C ALA A 275 6.95 -17.64 1.73
N ALA A 276 6.00 -18.43 1.22
CA ALA A 276 6.00 -18.91 -0.15
C ALA A 276 5.98 -17.76 -1.18
N VAL A 277 5.13 -16.75 -0.95
CA VAL A 277 5.05 -15.58 -1.85
C VAL A 277 6.36 -14.77 -1.82
N ARG A 278 6.93 -14.51 -0.62
CA ARG A 278 8.20 -13.79 -0.51
C ARG A 278 9.35 -14.55 -1.16
N ASP A 279 9.38 -15.88 -1.01
CA ASP A 279 10.38 -16.70 -1.68
C ASP A 279 10.26 -16.63 -3.22
N ALA A 280 9.03 -16.72 -3.73
CA ALA A 280 8.77 -16.54 -5.16
C ALA A 280 9.22 -15.14 -5.63
N GLY A 281 8.93 -14.08 -4.88
CA GLY A 281 9.37 -12.71 -5.18
C GLY A 281 10.89 -12.61 -5.32
N ARG A 282 11.65 -13.10 -4.32
CA ARG A 282 13.11 -13.09 -4.35
C ARG A 282 13.68 -13.86 -5.56
N ARG A 283 13.15 -15.06 -5.79
CA ARG A 283 13.65 -15.97 -6.84
C ARG A 283 13.36 -15.44 -8.25
N LEU A 284 12.24 -14.75 -8.43
CA LEU A 284 11.78 -14.28 -9.74
C LEU A 284 12.09 -12.78 -10.00
N GLY A 285 12.70 -12.08 -9.02
CA GLY A 285 12.95 -10.63 -9.12
C GLY A 285 11.65 -9.84 -9.19
N LEU A 286 10.64 -10.23 -8.40
CA LEU A 286 9.36 -9.56 -8.29
C LEU A 286 9.27 -8.81 -6.95
N ARG A 287 8.66 -7.65 -6.97
CA ARG A 287 8.35 -6.86 -5.77
C ARG A 287 7.23 -7.52 -4.97
N VAL A 288 7.43 -7.60 -3.66
CA VAL A 288 6.41 -8.10 -2.74
C VAL A 288 5.78 -6.92 -2.02
N THR A 289 4.47 -6.82 -2.06
CA THR A 289 3.69 -5.82 -1.32
C THR A 289 2.65 -6.50 -0.44
N THR A 290 2.27 -5.85 0.65
CA THR A 290 1.24 -6.34 1.57
C THR A 290 0.14 -5.30 1.71
N GLY A 291 -1.10 -5.74 1.60
CA GLY A 291 -2.29 -4.98 1.90
C GLY A 291 -3.08 -5.62 3.03
N ARG A 292 -4.37 -5.28 3.11
CA ARG A 292 -5.28 -5.82 4.12
C ARG A 292 -5.59 -7.31 3.86
N GLU A 293 -4.97 -8.20 4.64
CA GLU A 293 -5.12 -9.67 4.54
C GLU A 293 -4.81 -10.24 3.13
N VAL A 294 -3.91 -9.54 2.41
CA VAL A 294 -3.41 -9.93 1.09
C VAL A 294 -1.90 -9.67 0.99
N ILE A 295 -1.20 -10.53 0.28
CA ILE A 295 0.19 -10.33 -0.12
C ILE A 295 0.28 -10.49 -1.63
N GLU A 296 0.98 -9.58 -2.31
CA GLU A 296 1.02 -9.55 -3.77
C GLU A 296 2.45 -9.60 -4.30
N LEU A 297 2.63 -10.29 -5.42
CA LEU A 297 3.79 -10.16 -6.30
C LEU A 297 3.46 -9.19 -7.42
N ARG A 298 4.36 -8.24 -7.67
CA ARG A 298 4.26 -7.23 -8.73
C ARG A 298 5.57 -7.13 -9.51
N PRO A 299 5.57 -6.50 -10.68
CA PRO A 299 6.82 -6.14 -11.36
C PRO A 299 7.73 -5.32 -10.42
N GLU A 300 9.05 -5.58 -10.46
CA GLU A 300 10.04 -4.80 -9.71
C GLU A 300 10.30 -3.46 -10.41
N ILE A 301 9.31 -2.58 -10.32
CA ILE A 301 9.32 -1.25 -10.92
C ILE A 301 8.98 -0.26 -9.82
N ASP A 302 9.70 0.86 -9.77
CA ASP A 302 9.41 1.97 -8.86
C ASP A 302 8.17 2.72 -9.33
N TRP A 303 7.00 2.11 -9.08
CA TRP A 303 5.69 2.63 -9.44
C TRP A 303 4.65 2.27 -8.39
N ASP A 304 3.85 3.25 -8.01
CA ASP A 304 2.82 3.18 -6.98
C ASP A 304 1.68 4.19 -7.25
N LYS A 305 0.73 4.31 -6.32
CA LYS A 305 -0.38 5.26 -6.45
C LYS A 305 0.09 6.72 -6.41
N GLY A 306 1.15 7.04 -5.68
CA GLY A 306 1.74 8.39 -5.64
C GLY A 306 2.35 8.78 -6.99
N ARG A 307 3.14 7.88 -7.59
CA ARG A 307 3.69 8.06 -8.94
C ARG A 307 2.59 8.20 -10.00
N THR A 308 1.54 7.40 -9.88
CA THR A 308 0.37 7.47 -10.77
C THR A 308 -0.33 8.83 -10.66
N LEU A 309 -0.51 9.32 -9.44
CA LEU A 309 -1.09 10.62 -9.17
C LEU A 309 -0.25 11.74 -9.80
N HIS A 310 1.08 11.75 -9.59
CA HIS A 310 1.99 12.72 -10.22
C HIS A 310 1.88 12.69 -11.75
N TRP A 311 1.87 11.49 -12.34
CA TRP A 311 1.76 11.32 -13.79
C TRP A 311 0.46 11.91 -14.36
N ILE A 312 -0.67 11.78 -13.65
CA ILE A 312 -1.95 12.38 -14.04
C ILE A 312 -1.88 13.91 -13.85
N LEU A 313 -1.37 14.40 -12.72
CA LEU A 313 -1.26 15.83 -12.43
C LEU A 313 -0.43 16.61 -13.44
N GLU A 314 0.66 16.02 -13.96
CA GLU A 314 1.46 16.63 -15.04
C GLU A 314 0.63 16.96 -16.30
N ARG A 315 -0.55 16.34 -16.46
CA ARG A 315 -1.47 16.51 -17.60
C ARG A 315 -2.64 17.42 -17.31
N LEU A 316 -2.87 17.77 -16.05
CA LEU A 316 -4.02 18.56 -15.61
C LEU A 316 -3.75 20.07 -15.46
N GLY A 317 -2.49 20.48 -15.46
CA GLY A 317 -2.12 21.86 -15.17
C GLY A 317 -2.15 22.19 -13.66
N THR A 318 -2.38 23.46 -13.31
CA THR A 318 -2.34 23.90 -11.91
C THR A 318 -3.63 23.57 -11.19
N VAL A 319 -3.58 22.59 -10.31
CA VAL A 319 -4.70 22.11 -9.45
C VAL A 319 -4.20 21.80 -8.05
N THR A 320 -5.09 21.77 -7.07
CA THR A 320 -4.79 21.28 -5.72
C THR A 320 -5.26 19.83 -5.61
N PRO A 321 -4.35 18.86 -5.45
CA PRO A 321 -4.73 17.46 -5.39
C PRO A 321 -5.34 17.08 -4.04
N LEU A 322 -6.44 16.31 -4.08
CA LEU A 322 -7.00 15.59 -2.95
C LEU A 322 -6.96 14.10 -3.26
N PHE A 323 -6.54 13.28 -2.30
CA PHE A 323 -6.61 11.84 -2.43
C PHE A 323 -7.41 11.24 -1.26
N LEU A 324 -8.39 10.38 -1.59
CA LEU A 324 -9.18 9.63 -0.63
C LEU A 324 -8.85 8.14 -0.75
N GLY A 325 -8.50 7.50 0.36
CA GLY A 325 -8.10 6.08 0.40
C GLY A 325 -8.20 5.51 1.80
N ASP A 326 -8.09 4.18 1.95
CA ASP A 326 -8.26 3.49 3.23
C ASP A 326 -7.06 2.62 3.63
N ASP A 327 -6.27 2.13 2.67
CA ASP A 327 -5.27 1.11 2.92
C ASP A 327 -3.83 1.67 2.97
N ILE A 328 -2.91 0.79 3.34
CA ILE A 328 -1.45 1.05 3.37
C ILE A 328 -0.92 1.43 1.98
N THR A 329 -1.52 0.88 0.92
CA THR A 329 -1.15 1.20 -0.47
C THR A 329 -1.49 2.63 -0.89
N ASP A 330 -2.35 3.33 -0.12
CA ASP A 330 -2.73 4.72 -0.35
C ASP A 330 -1.76 5.72 0.28
N GLU A 331 -0.93 5.26 1.20
CA GLU A 331 0.03 6.12 1.89
C GLU A 331 1.04 6.79 0.93
N ASP A 332 1.39 6.10 -0.17
CA ASP A 332 2.25 6.68 -1.21
C ASP A 332 1.55 7.85 -1.93
N ALA A 333 0.21 7.77 -2.08
CA ALA A 333 -0.58 8.87 -2.63
C ALA A 333 -0.84 9.98 -1.61
N PHE A 334 -1.00 9.66 -0.31
CA PHE A 334 -1.09 10.67 0.74
C PHE A 334 0.21 11.49 0.84
N ASP A 335 1.37 10.86 0.73
CA ASP A 335 2.66 11.55 0.64
C ASP A 335 2.70 12.47 -0.59
N ALA A 336 2.34 11.94 -1.76
CA ALA A 336 2.39 12.71 -3.00
C ALA A 336 1.48 13.96 -2.99
N VAL A 337 0.28 13.87 -2.43
CA VAL A 337 -0.59 15.06 -2.32
C VAL A 337 -0.07 16.06 -1.28
N ALA A 338 0.55 15.59 -0.19
CA ALA A 338 1.14 16.46 0.83
C ALA A 338 2.32 17.26 0.27
N ASP A 339 3.19 16.66 -0.53
CA ASP A 339 4.32 17.30 -1.22
C ASP A 339 3.87 18.39 -2.20
N LEU A 340 2.63 18.30 -2.70
CA LEU A 340 2.02 19.24 -3.64
C LEU A 340 1.06 20.24 -2.98
N ALA A 341 1.18 20.45 -1.66
CA ALA A 341 0.28 21.29 -0.88
C ALA A 341 -1.21 20.92 -1.00
N GLY A 342 -1.48 19.66 -1.31
CA GLY A 342 -2.81 19.06 -1.30
C GLY A 342 -3.15 18.40 0.04
N ALA A 343 -4.13 17.50 0.04
CA ALA A 343 -4.52 16.80 1.26
C ALA A 343 -4.92 15.34 1.02
N GLY A 344 -4.40 14.44 1.86
CA GLY A 344 -4.86 13.08 2.01
C GLY A 344 -6.04 13.00 2.99
N ILE A 345 -7.05 12.23 2.63
CA ILE A 345 -8.23 11.95 3.43
C ILE A 345 -8.34 10.43 3.61
N LEU A 346 -8.10 9.96 4.83
CA LEU A 346 -8.18 8.55 5.16
C LEU A 346 -9.64 8.14 5.39
N VAL A 347 -10.07 7.03 4.79
CA VAL A 347 -11.34 6.38 5.14
C VAL A 347 -11.08 5.33 6.21
N ARG A 348 -11.64 5.54 7.42
CA ARG A 348 -11.43 4.66 8.56
C ARG A 348 -12.31 3.42 8.49
N HIS A 349 -11.75 2.30 8.93
CA HIS A 349 -12.49 1.06 9.16
C HIS A 349 -12.24 0.56 10.59
N SER A 350 -13.21 -0.13 11.18
CA SER A 350 -13.20 -0.55 12.59
C SER A 350 -12.09 -1.54 12.96
N ASP A 351 -11.50 -2.21 11.99
CA ASP A 351 -10.48 -3.25 12.16
C ASP A 351 -9.03 -2.78 11.86
N ASP A 352 -8.83 -1.50 11.54
CA ASP A 352 -7.51 -0.97 11.17
C ASP A 352 -6.55 -0.74 12.35
N GLY A 353 -7.09 -0.71 13.57
CA GLY A 353 -6.33 -0.26 14.73
C GLY A 353 -6.07 1.26 14.67
N ASP A 354 -4.96 1.71 15.25
CA ASP A 354 -4.56 3.12 15.29
C ASP A 354 -3.14 3.30 14.70
N ARG A 355 -2.94 2.86 13.46
CA ARG A 355 -1.65 2.98 12.77
C ARG A 355 -1.32 4.45 12.45
N ALA A 356 -0.04 4.72 12.21
CA ALA A 356 0.40 5.98 11.64
C ALA A 356 -0.08 6.14 10.20
N THR A 357 -0.30 7.38 9.75
CA THR A 357 -0.70 7.74 8.39
C THR A 357 -0.20 9.12 7.99
N ALA A 358 0.12 9.31 6.72
CA ALA A 358 0.42 10.61 6.12
C ALA A 358 -0.85 11.41 5.77
N ALA A 359 -2.03 10.82 5.87
CA ALA A 359 -3.28 11.54 5.67
C ALA A 359 -3.43 12.69 6.67
N ARG A 360 -4.07 13.76 6.24
CA ARG A 360 -4.30 14.96 7.07
C ARG A 360 -5.68 14.97 7.73
N PHE A 361 -6.66 14.37 7.05
CA PHE A 361 -8.05 14.31 7.46
C PHE A 361 -8.57 12.87 7.39
N ALA A 362 -9.75 12.65 7.97
CA ALA A 362 -10.41 11.34 7.88
C ALA A 362 -11.91 11.47 7.62
N LEU A 363 -12.47 10.38 7.13
CA LEU A 363 -13.90 10.08 7.02
C LEU A 363 -14.14 8.68 7.60
N ASP A 364 -15.29 8.46 8.22
CA ASP A 364 -15.52 7.24 9.01
C ASP A 364 -16.17 6.09 8.21
N SER A 365 -16.40 6.26 6.91
CA SER A 365 -16.95 5.20 6.05
C SER A 365 -17.02 5.62 4.57
N PRO A 366 -17.19 4.67 3.63
CA PRO A 366 -17.49 4.97 2.22
C PRO A 366 -18.76 5.82 2.03
N ALA A 367 -19.76 5.66 2.87
CA ALA A 367 -20.96 6.51 2.83
C ALA A 367 -20.61 7.99 3.13
N ARG A 368 -19.68 8.24 4.06
CA ARG A 368 -19.18 9.61 4.34
C ARG A 368 -18.35 10.17 3.19
N VAL A 369 -17.66 9.32 2.42
CA VAL A 369 -16.98 9.72 1.18
C VAL A 369 -18.00 10.26 0.16
N VAL A 370 -19.15 9.59 0.00
CA VAL A 370 -20.23 10.05 -0.88
C VAL A 370 -20.75 11.42 -0.44
N GLU A 371 -21.04 11.60 0.84
CA GLU A 371 -21.51 12.88 1.40
C GLU A 371 -20.49 14.00 1.17
N PHE A 372 -19.21 13.75 1.47
CA PHE A 372 -18.13 14.71 1.23
C PHE A 372 -18.02 15.10 -0.23
N THR A 373 -18.04 14.10 -1.14
CA THR A 373 -17.94 14.29 -2.58
C THR A 373 -19.10 15.13 -3.11
N ALA A 374 -20.34 14.83 -2.69
CA ALA A 374 -21.52 15.60 -3.08
C ALA A 374 -21.49 17.05 -2.56
N GLN A 375 -21.04 17.27 -1.32
CA GLN A 375 -20.86 18.62 -0.75
C GLN A 375 -19.80 19.41 -1.52
N LEU A 376 -18.64 18.79 -1.84
CA LEU A 376 -17.58 19.42 -2.63
C LEU A 376 -18.09 19.82 -4.02
N ALA A 377 -18.79 18.90 -4.71
CA ALA A 377 -19.40 19.17 -6.02
C ALA A 377 -20.41 20.33 -5.98
N GLY A 378 -21.24 20.38 -4.92
CA GLY A 378 -22.20 21.46 -4.70
C GLY A 378 -21.53 22.83 -4.52
N ARG A 379 -20.46 22.89 -3.72
CA ARG A 379 -19.68 24.12 -3.49
C ARG A 379 -19.00 24.64 -4.77
N LEU A 380 -18.34 23.74 -5.50
CA LEU A 380 -17.68 24.09 -6.76
C LEU A 380 -18.66 24.52 -7.87
N GLY A 381 -19.95 24.20 -7.71
CA GLY A 381 -21.01 24.62 -8.63
C GLY A 381 -21.67 25.94 -8.27
N ALA A 382 -21.45 26.47 -7.06
CA ALA A 382 -22.05 27.70 -6.56
C ALA A 382 -21.15 28.94 -6.74
N GLY A 383 -19.88 28.75 -7.10
CA GLY A 383 -18.91 29.80 -7.44
C GLY A 383 -18.75 29.92 -8.95
#